data_4a78e006969dc44a9f625298ec8af6a6
#
_entry.id   4a78e006969dc44a9f625298ec8af6a6
#
_cell.length_a   1.000
_cell.length_b   1.000
_cell.length_c   1.000
_cell.angle_alpha   90.00
_cell.angle_beta   90.00
_cell.angle_gamma   90.00
#
_symmetry.space_group_name_H-M   'P 1'
#
loop_
_entity.id
_entity.type
_entity.pdbx_description
1 polymer ?
#
loop_
_entity_poly.entity_id
_entity_poly.type
_entity_poly.pdbx_seq_one_letter_code
_entity_poly.pdbx_strand_id
1 'polypeptide(L)'
;MVNTFNKTILPENEVDRLKALEYFDILNALPDRYFSNLARIIAVTFDVPIALVSLVGSEDVIFKGNFGMKGINRVDRGKSLCSLAVLDLEPTIFADAIKEPCLLTNPLVIGEFGLRFYAGAPIITKEGFSIGTVCIVGKEPREFSADETEILKLFAENAMHEIEMRGIIKHNSK
;
A
#
# COMPACT_ATOMS: atom_id res chain seq x y z
N MET A 1 -10.60 8.13 14.07
CA MET A 1 -10.07 6.75 14.04
C MET A 1 -8.88 6.67 14.97
N VAL A 2 -8.85 5.66 15.85
CA VAL A 2 -7.69 5.40 16.71
C VAL A 2 -6.55 4.83 15.85
N ASN A 3 -5.35 5.37 16.00
CA ASN A 3 -4.18 4.92 15.27
C ASN A 3 -2.90 5.01 16.10
N THR A 4 -1.83 4.39 15.60
CA THR A 4 -0.52 4.30 16.28
C THR A 4 0.49 5.34 15.76
N PHE A 5 0.05 6.34 14.98
CA PHE A 5 0.94 7.29 14.31
C PHE A 5 0.98 8.68 14.96
N ASN A 6 0.16 8.92 16.00
CA ASN A 6 0.01 10.21 16.67
C ASN A 6 -0.30 11.38 15.72
N LYS A 7 -0.91 11.09 14.57
CA LYS A 7 -1.37 12.08 13.60
C LYS A 7 -2.60 11.57 12.84
N THR A 8 -3.27 12.45 12.10
CA THR A 8 -4.36 12.01 11.21
C THR A 8 -3.84 11.07 10.13
N ILE A 9 -4.64 10.04 9.84
CA ILE A 9 -4.43 9.09 8.74
C ILE A 9 -5.58 9.15 7.73
N LEU A 10 -6.44 10.15 7.86
CA LEU A 10 -7.55 10.41 6.93
C LEU A 10 -7.18 11.62 6.09
N PRO A 11 -7.05 11.47 4.75
CA PRO A 11 -6.86 12.61 3.87
C PRO A 11 -8.11 13.49 3.82
N GLU A 12 -7.96 14.76 3.44
CA GLU A 12 -9.09 15.71 3.35
C GLU A 12 -10.20 15.25 2.40
N ASN A 13 -9.83 14.52 1.35
CA ASN A 13 -10.75 13.96 0.34
C ASN A 13 -11.21 12.53 0.63
N GLU A 14 -11.15 12.07 1.88
CA GLU A 14 -11.42 10.67 2.27
C GLU A 14 -12.75 10.13 1.73
N VAL A 15 -13.81 10.92 1.79
CA VAL A 15 -15.15 10.49 1.31
C VAL A 15 -15.14 10.17 -0.18
N ASP A 16 -14.52 11.02 -0.99
CA ASP A 16 -14.47 10.84 -2.43
C ASP A 16 -13.46 9.76 -2.83
N ARG A 17 -12.36 9.65 -2.09
CA ARG A 17 -11.40 8.56 -2.22
C ARG A 17 -12.06 7.19 -1.99
N LEU A 18 -12.87 7.05 -0.94
CA LEU A 18 -13.59 5.81 -0.66
C LEU A 18 -14.64 5.49 -1.72
N LYS A 19 -15.37 6.48 -2.24
CA LYS A 19 -16.28 6.28 -3.38
C LYS A 19 -15.53 5.79 -4.63
N ALA A 20 -14.36 6.38 -4.92
CA ALA A 20 -13.53 5.95 -6.03
C ALA A 20 -13.06 4.50 -5.85
N LEU A 21 -12.69 4.10 -4.64
CA LEU A 21 -12.31 2.73 -4.33
C LEU A 21 -13.49 1.75 -4.48
N GLU A 22 -14.68 2.13 -3.99
CA GLU A 22 -15.91 1.33 -4.11
C GLU A 22 -16.34 1.13 -5.56
N TYR A 23 -16.14 2.13 -6.42
CA TYR A 23 -16.46 2.07 -7.85
C TYR A 23 -15.84 0.85 -8.55
N PHE A 24 -14.61 0.48 -8.19
CA PHE A 24 -13.94 -0.67 -8.78
C PHE A 24 -14.39 -2.02 -8.20
N ASP A 25 -15.13 -2.02 -7.08
CA ASP A 25 -15.68 -3.23 -6.41
C ASP A 25 -14.63 -4.35 -6.21
N ILE A 26 -13.42 -3.96 -5.84
CA ILE A 26 -12.29 -4.88 -5.67
C ILE A 26 -11.96 -5.18 -4.20
N LEU A 27 -12.56 -4.46 -3.25
CA LEU A 27 -12.30 -4.67 -1.82
C LEU A 27 -12.73 -6.06 -1.35
N ASN A 28 -13.85 -6.56 -1.86
CA ASN A 28 -14.43 -7.84 -1.45
C ASN A 28 -13.90 -9.03 -2.27
N ALA A 29 -13.14 -8.77 -3.33
CA ALA A 29 -12.52 -9.83 -4.12
C ALA A 29 -11.36 -10.48 -3.35
N LEU A 30 -11.26 -11.80 -3.43
CA LEU A 30 -10.13 -12.55 -2.87
C LEU A 30 -8.80 -12.08 -3.47
N PRO A 31 -7.67 -12.25 -2.75
CA PRO A 31 -6.35 -12.10 -3.35
C PRO A 31 -6.27 -12.95 -4.61
N ASP A 32 -5.73 -12.43 -5.67
CA ASP A 32 -5.64 -13.14 -6.92
C ASP A 32 -4.21 -13.33 -7.42
N ARG A 33 -4.08 -14.20 -8.41
CA ARG A 33 -2.79 -14.62 -8.96
C ARG A 33 -2.04 -13.46 -9.61
N TYR A 34 -2.73 -12.53 -10.27
CA TYR A 34 -2.07 -11.42 -10.95
C TYR A 34 -1.34 -10.53 -9.96
N PHE A 35 -2.04 -10.02 -8.95
CA PHE A 35 -1.43 -9.14 -7.96
C PHE A 35 -0.41 -9.86 -7.08
N SER A 36 -0.59 -11.15 -6.82
CA SER A 36 0.40 -11.95 -6.08
C SER A 36 1.69 -12.16 -6.88
N ASN A 37 1.58 -12.37 -8.19
CA ASN A 37 2.74 -12.43 -9.07
C ASN A 37 3.42 -11.06 -9.18
N LEU A 38 2.66 -9.97 -9.28
CA LEU A 38 3.18 -8.62 -9.29
C LEU A 38 3.97 -8.33 -8.00
N ALA A 39 3.41 -8.65 -6.82
CA ALA A 39 4.10 -8.49 -5.54
C ALA A 39 5.41 -9.29 -5.50
N ARG A 40 5.43 -10.51 -6.05
CA ARG A 40 6.65 -11.31 -6.14
C ARG A 40 7.71 -10.66 -7.04
N ILE A 41 7.30 -10.15 -8.21
CA ILE A 41 8.22 -9.44 -9.13
C ILE A 41 8.81 -8.22 -8.41
N ILE A 42 7.99 -7.44 -7.73
CA ILE A 42 8.42 -6.26 -6.95
C ILE A 42 9.45 -6.67 -5.88
N ALA A 43 9.17 -7.71 -5.11
CA ALA A 43 10.08 -8.19 -4.08
C ALA A 43 11.44 -8.61 -4.63
N VAL A 44 11.46 -9.27 -5.77
CA VAL A 44 12.71 -9.68 -6.45
C VAL A 44 13.43 -8.46 -7.03
N THR A 45 12.71 -7.52 -7.64
CA THR A 45 13.29 -6.31 -8.24
C THR A 45 14.05 -5.48 -7.20
N PHE A 46 13.48 -5.32 -6.01
CA PHE A 46 14.07 -4.51 -4.95
C PHE A 46 14.89 -5.30 -3.93
N ASP A 47 14.97 -6.62 -4.07
CA ASP A 47 15.63 -7.51 -3.10
C ASP A 47 15.15 -7.29 -1.67
N VAL A 48 13.83 -7.40 -1.47
CA VAL A 48 13.16 -7.21 -0.18
C VAL A 48 12.37 -8.44 0.23
N PRO A 49 12.24 -8.72 1.54
CA PRO A 49 11.50 -9.88 2.03
C PRO A 49 9.98 -9.75 1.86
N ILE A 50 9.46 -8.54 1.74
CA ILE A 50 8.01 -8.28 1.68
C ILE A 50 7.70 -7.25 0.61
N ALA A 51 6.73 -7.57 -0.23
CA ALA A 51 6.11 -6.62 -1.16
C ALA A 51 4.60 -6.86 -1.20
N LEU A 52 3.84 -5.78 -1.24
CA LEU A 52 2.38 -5.82 -1.16
C LEU A 52 1.76 -4.91 -2.21
N VAL A 53 0.64 -5.36 -2.76
CA VAL A 53 -0.32 -4.51 -3.46
C VAL A 53 -1.52 -4.36 -2.54
N SER A 54 -1.70 -3.20 -1.97
CA SER A 54 -2.65 -2.94 -0.88
C SER A 54 -3.73 -1.96 -1.30
N LEU A 55 -4.95 -2.18 -0.84
CA LEU A 55 -6.05 -1.23 -0.95
C LEU A 55 -6.42 -0.72 0.44
N VAL A 56 -6.57 0.59 0.58
CA VAL A 56 -6.84 1.23 1.87
C VAL A 56 -8.32 1.55 1.97
N GLY A 57 -9.05 0.69 2.68
CA GLY A 57 -10.47 0.87 2.99
C GLY A 57 -10.72 1.86 4.14
N SER A 58 -11.95 1.93 4.63
CA SER A 58 -12.33 2.81 5.73
C SER A 58 -11.68 2.42 7.06
N GLU A 59 -11.60 1.12 7.35
CA GLU A 59 -11.09 0.59 8.63
C GLU A 59 -9.91 -0.35 8.48
N ASP A 60 -9.76 -0.95 7.31
CA ASP A 60 -8.77 -1.97 7.01
C ASP A 60 -7.93 -1.62 5.79
N VAL A 61 -6.72 -2.15 5.78
CA VAL A 61 -5.86 -2.27 4.59
C VAL A 61 -5.90 -3.72 4.14
N ILE A 62 -6.30 -3.94 2.89
CA ILE A 62 -6.51 -5.26 2.30
C ILE A 62 -5.40 -5.54 1.30
N PHE A 63 -4.73 -6.68 1.42
CA PHE A 63 -3.66 -7.10 0.53
C PHE A 63 -4.24 -7.88 -0.65
N LYS A 64 -4.27 -7.27 -1.83
CA LYS A 64 -4.67 -7.91 -3.09
C LYS A 64 -3.52 -8.72 -3.69
N GLY A 65 -2.29 -8.26 -3.51
CA GLY A 65 -1.06 -8.97 -3.78
C GLY A 65 -0.20 -9.04 -2.54
N ASN A 66 0.32 -10.22 -2.24
CA ASN A 66 1.07 -10.44 -1.00
C ASN A 66 2.25 -11.38 -1.26
N PHE A 67 3.45 -10.86 -1.04
CA PHE A 67 4.66 -11.63 -0.94
C PHE A 67 5.31 -11.38 0.41
N GLY A 68 5.54 -12.42 1.17
CA GLY A 68 6.25 -12.37 2.45
C GLY A 68 5.39 -12.24 3.71
N MET A 69 4.14 -11.79 3.61
CA MET A 69 3.21 -11.71 4.76
C MET A 69 2.31 -12.94 4.81
N LYS A 70 2.90 -14.10 5.08
CA LYS A 70 2.17 -15.39 5.06
C LYS A 70 0.98 -15.40 6.01
N GLY A 71 -0.20 -15.77 5.48
CA GLY A 71 -1.43 -15.90 6.26
C GLY A 71 -2.10 -14.58 6.65
N ILE A 72 -1.54 -13.43 6.26
CA ILE A 72 -2.08 -12.11 6.57
C ILE A 72 -2.52 -11.46 5.27
N ASN A 73 -3.84 -11.25 5.11
CA ASN A 73 -4.42 -10.60 3.94
C ASN A 73 -5.11 -9.27 4.28
N ARG A 74 -5.13 -8.90 5.57
CA ARG A 74 -5.79 -7.70 6.09
C ARG A 74 -5.08 -7.22 7.34
N VAL A 75 -4.97 -5.91 7.48
CA VAL A 75 -4.41 -5.24 8.66
C VAL A 75 -5.29 -4.05 9.01
N ASP A 76 -5.45 -3.77 10.29
CA ASP A 76 -6.11 -2.57 10.80
C ASP A 76 -5.47 -1.31 10.19
N ARG A 77 -6.31 -0.41 9.67
CA ARG A 77 -5.87 0.83 9.06
C ARG A 77 -5.06 1.71 10.02
N GLY A 78 -5.40 1.70 11.30
CA GLY A 78 -4.71 2.45 12.34
C GLY A 78 -3.28 1.97 12.63
N LYS A 79 -2.87 0.82 12.10
CA LYS A 79 -1.55 0.21 12.30
C LYS A 79 -0.72 0.09 11.02
N SER A 80 -1.36 0.10 9.86
CA SER A 80 -0.69 -0.08 8.57
C SER A 80 0.00 1.19 8.10
N LEU A 81 1.28 1.11 7.71
CA LEU A 81 2.01 2.23 7.12
C LEU A 81 1.43 2.66 5.76
N CYS A 82 0.70 1.78 5.07
CA CYS A 82 -0.03 2.13 3.84
C CYS A 82 -1.05 3.26 4.08
N SER A 83 -1.54 3.39 5.31
CA SER A 83 -2.44 4.48 5.70
C SER A 83 -1.77 5.86 5.69
N LEU A 84 -0.45 5.91 5.88
CA LEU A 84 0.34 7.12 5.72
C LEU A 84 0.64 7.40 4.24
N ALA A 85 0.91 6.35 3.47
CA ALA A 85 1.27 6.48 2.06
C ALA A 85 0.11 6.95 1.17
N VAL A 86 -1.14 6.79 1.57
CA VAL A 86 -2.30 7.32 0.82
C VAL A 86 -2.65 8.77 1.14
N LEU A 87 -1.94 9.39 2.08
CA LEU A 87 -2.14 10.82 2.42
C LEU A 87 -1.55 11.75 1.38
N ASP A 88 -0.61 11.27 0.56
CA ASP A 88 0.08 12.03 -0.45
C ASP A 88 -0.05 11.35 -1.82
N LEU A 89 0.24 12.08 -2.88
CA LEU A 89 0.35 11.57 -4.24
C LEU A 89 1.79 11.16 -4.61
N GLU A 90 2.76 11.52 -3.79
CA GLU A 90 4.14 11.08 -3.92
C GLU A 90 4.45 9.89 -3.01
N PRO A 91 5.44 9.06 -3.36
CA PRO A 91 5.84 7.93 -2.54
C PRO A 91 6.28 8.32 -1.13
N THR A 92 5.84 7.54 -0.16
CA THR A 92 6.27 7.65 1.24
C THR A 92 7.42 6.69 1.49
N ILE A 93 8.56 7.21 1.95
CA ILE A 93 9.78 6.43 2.19
C ILE A 93 10.25 6.65 3.62
N PHE A 94 10.43 5.56 4.35
CA PHE A 94 11.06 5.53 5.66
C PHE A 94 12.31 4.67 5.59
N ALA A 95 13.47 5.30 5.41
CA ALA A 95 14.76 4.63 5.27
C ALA A 95 15.15 3.87 6.55
N ASP A 96 14.75 4.39 7.71
CA ASP A 96 14.92 3.76 9.01
C ASP A 96 13.74 4.12 9.91
N ALA A 97 12.79 3.21 10.02
CA ALA A 97 11.51 3.42 10.71
C ALA A 97 11.64 3.79 12.20
N ILE A 98 12.71 3.35 12.87
CA ILE A 98 12.92 3.70 14.29
C ILE A 98 13.37 5.14 14.49
N LYS A 99 13.76 5.84 13.43
CA LYS A 99 14.11 7.26 13.45
C LYS A 99 12.93 8.16 13.12
N GLU A 100 11.79 7.59 12.75
CA GLU A 100 10.59 8.33 12.37
C GLU A 100 9.69 8.58 13.60
N PRO A 101 9.51 9.83 14.05
CA PRO A 101 8.72 10.13 15.25
C PRO A 101 7.30 9.56 15.21
N CYS A 102 6.64 9.56 14.04
CA CYS A 102 5.29 9.03 13.89
C CYS A 102 5.19 7.49 13.96
N LEU A 103 6.32 6.77 13.95
CA LEU A 103 6.37 5.31 13.96
C LEU A 103 6.83 4.73 15.31
N LEU A 104 7.22 5.54 16.27
CA LEU A 104 7.80 5.10 17.54
C LEU A 104 6.83 4.32 18.45
N THR A 105 5.53 4.38 18.18
CA THR A 105 4.50 3.60 18.89
C THR A 105 3.84 2.55 17.99
N ASN A 106 4.31 2.41 16.76
CA ASN A 106 3.73 1.45 15.83
C ASN A 106 4.21 0.02 16.13
N PRO A 107 3.29 -0.95 16.36
CA PRO A 107 3.66 -2.31 16.76
C PRO A 107 4.45 -3.08 15.68
N LEU A 108 4.33 -2.71 14.41
CA LEU A 108 5.13 -3.33 13.34
C LEU A 108 6.60 -2.92 13.43
N VAL A 109 6.88 -1.74 13.97
CA VAL A 109 8.23 -1.18 14.12
C VAL A 109 8.86 -1.61 15.44
N ILE A 110 8.15 -1.43 16.57
CA ILE A 110 8.70 -1.68 17.90
C ILE A 110 8.52 -3.12 18.40
N GLY A 111 7.63 -3.88 17.77
CA GLY A 111 7.35 -5.26 18.12
C GLY A 111 8.27 -6.29 17.43
N GLU A 112 7.94 -7.57 17.60
CA GLU A 112 8.73 -8.69 17.04
C GLU A 112 8.81 -8.68 15.51
N PHE A 113 7.84 -8.06 14.83
CA PHE A 113 7.86 -7.92 13.37
C PHE A 113 9.12 -7.21 12.90
N GLY A 114 9.58 -6.18 13.62
CA GLY A 114 10.87 -5.53 13.40
C GLY A 114 11.01 -4.79 12.07
N LEU A 115 9.96 -4.10 11.61
CA LEU A 115 10.03 -3.25 10.42
C LEU A 115 11.09 -2.16 10.60
N ARG A 116 11.99 -2.01 9.62
CA ARG A 116 13.02 -0.98 9.60
C ARG A 116 12.93 -0.09 8.38
N PHE A 117 12.63 -0.65 7.22
CA PHE A 117 12.50 0.07 5.95
C PHE A 117 11.09 -0.08 5.41
N TYR A 118 10.54 1.01 4.88
CA TYR A 118 9.28 1.02 4.16
C TYR A 118 9.36 1.99 2.99
N ALA A 119 8.91 1.59 1.82
CA ALA A 119 8.63 2.48 0.72
C ALA A 119 7.26 2.11 0.13
N GLY A 120 6.37 3.09 -0.02
CA GLY A 120 5.02 2.89 -0.56
C GLY A 120 4.70 3.95 -1.61
N ALA A 121 4.44 3.51 -2.85
CA ALA A 121 3.95 4.35 -3.92
C ALA A 121 2.42 4.28 -3.98
N PRO A 122 1.70 5.40 -3.98
CA PRO A 122 0.25 5.41 -4.01
C PRO A 122 -0.29 4.88 -5.35
N ILE A 123 -1.37 4.12 -5.29
CA ILE A 123 -2.17 3.70 -6.45
C ILE A 123 -3.21 4.78 -6.68
N ILE A 124 -3.05 5.56 -7.75
CA ILE A 124 -3.80 6.80 -7.99
C ILE A 124 -4.75 6.60 -9.17
N THR A 125 -6.04 6.93 -8.97
CA THR A 125 -7.04 6.94 -10.05
C THR A 125 -6.83 8.10 -11.00
N LYS A 126 -7.48 8.08 -12.17
CA LYS A 126 -7.44 9.19 -13.14
C LYS A 126 -7.93 10.52 -12.58
N GLU A 127 -8.84 10.46 -11.61
CA GLU A 127 -9.39 11.62 -10.92
C GLU A 127 -8.46 12.15 -9.81
N GLY A 128 -7.32 11.47 -9.55
CA GLY A 128 -6.33 11.88 -8.56
C GLY A 128 -6.57 11.36 -7.14
N PHE A 129 -7.37 10.31 -6.97
CA PHE A 129 -7.60 9.69 -5.66
C PHE A 129 -6.61 8.55 -5.39
N SER A 130 -5.91 8.61 -4.27
CA SER A 130 -5.04 7.53 -3.80
C SER A 130 -5.88 6.45 -3.11
N ILE A 131 -6.11 5.32 -3.78
CA ILE A 131 -6.97 4.23 -3.30
C ILE A 131 -6.22 3.10 -2.61
N GLY A 132 -4.92 3.09 -2.73
CA GLY A 132 -4.07 2.05 -2.17
C GLY A 132 -2.59 2.34 -2.40
N THR A 133 -1.75 1.33 -2.17
CA THR A 133 -0.31 1.44 -2.35
C THR A 133 0.29 0.16 -2.94
N VAL A 134 1.34 0.33 -3.72
CA VAL A 134 2.35 -0.71 -3.92
C VAL A 134 3.47 -0.41 -2.94
N CYS A 135 3.75 -1.31 -2.02
CA CYS A 135 4.77 -1.09 -1.00
C CYS A 135 5.74 -2.25 -0.84
N ILE A 136 6.92 -1.90 -0.36
CA ILE A 136 8.00 -2.82 0.00
C ILE A 136 8.41 -2.58 1.45
N VAL A 137 8.76 -3.66 2.13
CA VAL A 137 9.11 -3.65 3.56
C VAL A 137 10.39 -4.44 3.76
N GLY A 138 11.30 -3.86 4.53
CA GLY A 138 12.56 -4.47 4.94
C GLY A 138 12.73 -4.53 6.45
N LYS A 139 13.59 -5.45 6.89
CA LYS A 139 13.95 -5.65 8.31
C LYS A 139 15.23 -4.91 8.70
N GLU A 140 15.91 -4.33 7.72
CA GLU A 140 17.12 -3.52 7.87
C GLU A 140 16.88 -2.12 7.31
N PRO A 141 17.53 -1.08 7.87
CA PRO A 141 17.51 0.25 7.26
C PRO A 141 18.07 0.21 5.83
N ARG A 142 17.48 1.03 4.95
CA ARG A 142 17.89 1.09 3.55
C ARG A 142 17.71 2.50 2.99
N GLU A 143 18.74 3.00 2.32
CA GLU A 143 18.61 4.14 1.43
C GLU A 143 17.84 3.71 0.16
N PHE A 144 16.96 4.57 -0.31
CA PHE A 144 16.14 4.31 -1.49
C PHE A 144 16.34 5.44 -2.50
N SER A 145 16.91 5.10 -3.66
CA SER A 145 17.31 6.08 -4.66
C SER A 145 16.10 6.68 -5.40
N ALA A 146 16.35 7.77 -6.12
CA ALA A 146 15.37 8.38 -6.99
C ALA A 146 14.92 7.41 -8.10
N ASP A 147 15.85 6.65 -8.69
CA ASP A 147 15.54 5.66 -9.72
C ASP A 147 14.69 4.52 -9.16
N GLU A 148 15.02 4.01 -7.97
CA GLU A 148 14.20 3.00 -7.30
C GLU A 148 12.80 3.54 -6.98
N THR A 149 12.69 4.80 -6.58
CA THR A 149 11.42 5.48 -6.32
C THR A 149 10.56 5.55 -7.58
N GLU A 150 11.14 5.92 -8.72
CA GLU A 150 10.43 5.95 -10.00
C GLU A 150 9.98 4.54 -10.44
N ILE A 151 10.82 3.52 -10.27
CA ILE A 151 10.44 2.14 -10.56
C ILE A 151 9.25 1.70 -9.69
N LEU A 152 9.24 2.05 -8.40
CA LEU A 152 8.13 1.73 -7.50
C LEU A 152 6.83 2.43 -7.93
N LYS A 153 6.90 3.69 -8.39
CA LYS A 153 5.77 4.43 -8.97
C LYS A 153 5.21 3.72 -10.21
N LEU A 154 6.07 3.25 -11.11
CA LEU A 154 5.64 2.50 -12.30
C LEU A 154 4.92 1.20 -11.95
N PHE A 155 5.31 0.52 -10.89
CA PHE A 155 4.56 -0.64 -10.39
C PHE A 155 3.17 -0.25 -9.85
N ALA A 156 3.05 0.89 -9.17
CA ALA A 156 1.76 1.39 -8.70
C ALA A 156 0.84 1.79 -9.88
N GLU A 157 1.36 2.44 -10.91
CA GLU A 157 0.64 2.73 -12.14
C GLU A 157 0.17 1.45 -12.86
N ASN A 158 1.03 0.43 -12.93
CA ASN A 158 0.69 -0.86 -13.50
C ASN A 158 -0.44 -1.56 -12.72
N ALA A 159 -0.39 -1.50 -11.38
CA ALA A 159 -1.47 -2.00 -10.52
C ALA A 159 -2.79 -1.25 -10.77
N MET A 160 -2.75 0.09 -10.92
CA MET A 160 -3.94 0.87 -11.21
C MET A 160 -4.53 0.53 -12.58
N HIS A 161 -3.68 0.38 -13.60
CA HIS A 161 -4.12 -0.02 -14.94
C HIS A 161 -4.90 -1.35 -14.92
N GLU A 162 -4.40 -2.35 -14.21
CA GLU A 162 -5.10 -3.64 -14.05
C GLU A 162 -6.44 -3.48 -13.33
N ILE A 163 -6.49 -2.63 -12.29
CA ILE A 163 -7.74 -2.33 -11.55
C ILE A 163 -8.77 -1.69 -12.49
N GLU A 164 -8.37 -0.71 -13.29
CA GLU A 164 -9.23 -0.05 -14.27
C GLU A 164 -9.76 -1.03 -15.32
N MET A 165 -8.90 -1.87 -15.88
CA MET A 165 -9.29 -2.87 -16.88
C MET A 165 -10.37 -3.82 -16.33
N ARG A 166 -10.22 -4.27 -15.10
CA ARG A 166 -11.23 -5.13 -14.44
C ARG A 166 -12.55 -4.38 -14.19
N GLY A 167 -12.47 -3.12 -13.79
CA GLY A 167 -13.63 -2.26 -13.63
C GLY A 167 -14.43 -2.11 -14.92
N ILE A 168 -13.79 -1.84 -16.04
CA ILE A 168 -14.40 -1.73 -17.37
C ILE A 168 -15.11 -3.03 -17.77
N ILE A 169 -14.44 -4.18 -17.63
CA ILE A 169 -15.02 -5.49 -17.96
C ILE A 169 -16.29 -5.73 -17.16
N LYS A 170 -16.26 -5.43 -15.87
CA LYS A 170 -17.39 -5.66 -14.96
C LYS A 170 -18.61 -4.77 -15.28
N HIS A 171 -18.36 -3.50 -15.63
CA HIS A 171 -19.43 -2.56 -15.99
C HIS A 171 -20.04 -2.84 -17.37
N ASN A 172 -19.26 -3.37 -18.31
CA ASN A 172 -19.75 -3.74 -19.64
C ASN A 172 -20.48 -5.10 -19.69
N SER A 173 -20.44 -5.88 -18.60
CA SER A 173 -21.08 -7.20 -18.49
C SER A 173 -22.43 -7.17 -17.78
N LYS A 174 -22.93 -5.97 -17.43
CA LYS A 174 -24.24 -5.71 -16.86
C LYS A 174 -25.15 -5.04 -17.88
#